data_3f5cfb3ef982ba961df7477eefeb55d1
#
_entry.id   3f5cfb3ef982ba961df7477eefeb55d1
#
_cell.length_a   1.000
_cell.length_b   1.000
_cell.length_c   1.000
_cell.angle_alpha   90.00
_cell.angle_beta   90.00
_cell.angle_gamma   90.00
#
_symmetry.space_group_name_H-M   'P 1'
#
loop_
_entity.id
_entity.type
_entity.pdbx_description
1 polymer ?
#
loop_
_entity_poly.entity_id
_entity_poly.type
_entity_poly.pdbx_seq_one_letter_code
_entity_poly.pdbx_strand_id
1 'polypeptide(L)'
;VGGGAMHLNDALGHKKGLKVTYNHHEQACAIAAEAYARLENRIAAVCVTTGPGGTNALTGVVGGWLDSIPMFIISGQVRYDTTARYALPFTETLLRAMGDQEYDIVKSVEPMTKYATMIEDPNQIRYALEKGWNLATTGRPGPVWIDIPVNYQGGYIETEGLEEYDSA
;
A
#
# COMPACT_ATOMS: atom_id res chain seq x y z
N VAL A 1 -4.83 10.31 6.57
CA VAL A 1 -5.31 9.45 7.68
C VAL A 1 -6.76 9.05 7.44
N GLY A 2 -7.18 7.92 8.01
CA GLY A 2 -8.57 7.43 7.90
C GLY A 2 -8.71 6.06 8.58
N GLY A 3 -9.97 5.62 8.78
CA GLY A 3 -10.30 4.41 9.53
C GLY A 3 -9.62 3.14 9.02
N GLY A 4 -9.56 2.96 7.70
CA GLY A 4 -8.91 1.79 7.09
C GLY A 4 -7.39 1.73 7.26
N ALA A 5 -6.73 2.81 7.68
CA ALA A 5 -5.29 2.86 7.93
C ALA A 5 -4.95 3.25 9.38
N MET A 6 -5.87 3.03 10.33
CA MET A 6 -5.71 3.54 11.70
C MET A 6 -4.48 2.97 12.41
N HIS A 7 -4.25 1.67 12.32
CA HIS A 7 -3.10 1.04 12.97
C HIS A 7 -1.79 1.34 12.25
N LEU A 8 -1.82 1.49 10.92
CA LEU A 8 -0.66 1.94 10.15
C LEU A 8 -0.25 3.36 10.55
N ASN A 9 -1.20 4.28 10.65
CA ASN A 9 -0.92 5.65 11.06
C ASN A 9 -0.39 5.73 12.49
N ASP A 10 -0.94 4.94 13.41
CA ASP A 10 -0.46 4.83 14.79
C ASP A 10 0.99 4.32 14.84
N ALA A 11 1.26 3.22 14.15
CA ALA A 11 2.61 2.62 14.08
C ALA A 11 3.64 3.59 13.47
N LEU A 12 3.29 4.25 12.35
CA LEU A 12 4.16 5.22 11.70
C LEU A 12 4.44 6.42 12.60
N GLY A 13 3.41 6.94 13.30
CA GLY A 13 3.55 8.08 14.21
C GLY A 13 4.41 7.80 15.44
N HIS A 14 4.42 6.56 15.93
CA HIS A 14 5.19 6.15 17.10
C HIS A 14 6.59 5.58 16.78
N LYS A 15 6.87 5.20 15.54
CA LYS A 15 8.14 4.58 15.18
C LYS A 15 9.29 5.58 15.26
N LYS A 16 10.19 5.37 16.20
CA LYS A 16 11.43 6.18 16.31
C LYS A 16 12.29 6.04 15.04
N GLY A 17 12.82 7.16 14.58
CA GLY A 17 13.67 7.22 13.39
C GLY A 17 12.92 7.44 12.07
N LEU A 18 11.59 7.37 12.06
CA LEU A 18 10.78 7.82 10.93
C LEU A 18 10.37 9.29 11.10
N LYS A 19 10.50 10.06 10.02
CA LYS A 19 9.95 11.40 9.92
C LYS A 19 8.68 11.32 9.10
N VAL A 20 7.54 11.55 9.74
CA VAL A 20 6.23 11.50 9.09
C VAL A 20 5.74 12.93 8.85
N THR A 21 5.25 13.18 7.63
CA THR A 21 4.63 14.44 7.24
C THR A 21 3.18 14.16 6.84
N TYR A 22 2.24 14.87 7.44
CA TYR A 22 0.82 14.75 7.13
C TYR A 22 0.40 15.86 6.17
N ASN A 23 -0.25 15.47 5.08
CA ASN A 23 -0.86 16.37 4.12
C ASN A 23 -2.38 16.32 4.24
N HIS A 24 -3.06 17.39 3.84
CA HIS A 24 -4.53 17.46 3.87
C HIS A 24 -5.20 16.66 2.76
N HIS A 25 -4.44 16.29 1.72
CA HIS A 25 -4.96 15.55 0.56
C HIS A 25 -3.95 14.50 0.10
N GLU A 26 -4.43 13.32 -0.26
CA GLU A 26 -3.59 12.17 -0.64
C GLU A 26 -2.80 12.42 -1.93
N GLN A 27 -3.37 13.16 -2.88
CA GLN A 27 -2.65 13.59 -4.08
C GLN A 27 -1.42 14.42 -3.72
N ALA A 28 -1.57 15.38 -2.80
CA ALA A 28 -0.44 16.18 -2.33
C ALA A 28 0.59 15.30 -1.60
N CYS A 29 0.14 14.29 -0.85
CA CYS A 29 1.03 13.35 -0.20
C CYS A 29 1.87 12.56 -1.22
N ALA A 30 1.23 12.01 -2.24
CA ALA A 30 1.92 11.24 -3.28
C ALA A 30 2.88 12.10 -4.13
N ILE A 31 2.47 13.32 -4.51
CA ILE A 31 3.34 14.26 -5.23
C ILE A 31 4.52 14.72 -4.37
N ALA A 32 4.31 14.97 -3.07
CA ALA A 32 5.40 15.32 -2.16
C ALA A 32 6.41 14.17 -2.00
N ALA A 33 5.93 12.92 -1.93
CA ALA A 33 6.80 11.75 -1.88
C ALA A 33 7.59 11.57 -3.18
N GLU A 34 6.95 11.75 -4.32
CA GLU A 34 7.60 11.71 -5.64
C GLU A 34 8.70 12.78 -5.74
N ALA A 35 8.40 14.03 -5.35
CA ALA A 35 9.36 15.11 -5.32
C ALA A 35 10.54 14.83 -4.36
N TYR A 36 10.25 14.28 -3.17
CA TYR A 36 11.28 13.87 -2.23
C TYR A 36 12.22 12.81 -2.84
N ALA A 37 11.65 11.78 -3.45
CA ALA A 37 12.44 10.72 -4.07
C ALA A 37 13.34 11.25 -5.19
N ARG A 38 12.88 12.23 -5.99
CA ARG A 38 13.67 12.90 -7.02
C ARG A 38 14.85 13.69 -6.44
N LEU A 39 14.59 14.49 -5.41
CA LEU A 39 15.60 15.40 -4.84
C LEU A 39 16.66 14.64 -4.06
N GLU A 40 16.26 13.66 -3.28
CA GLU A 40 17.14 12.89 -2.39
C GLU A 40 17.76 11.67 -3.06
N ASN A 41 17.29 11.32 -4.28
CA ASN A 41 17.65 10.07 -4.97
C ASN A 41 17.45 8.84 -4.08
N ARG A 42 16.32 8.76 -3.40
CA ARG A 42 15.97 7.74 -2.42
C ARG A 42 14.52 7.34 -2.59
N ILE A 43 14.16 6.12 -2.14
CA ILE A 43 12.78 5.70 -2.09
C ILE A 43 11.97 6.57 -1.11
N ALA A 44 10.76 6.94 -1.49
CA ALA A 44 9.81 7.64 -0.62
C ALA A 44 8.61 6.74 -0.33
N ALA A 45 8.09 6.82 0.89
CA ALA A 45 6.91 6.07 1.30
C ALA A 45 5.68 6.97 1.45
N VAL A 46 4.52 6.43 1.10
CA VAL A 46 3.21 7.07 1.24
C VAL A 46 2.26 6.12 1.96
N CYS A 47 1.54 6.62 2.94
CA CYS A 47 0.47 5.87 3.59
C CYS A 47 -0.87 6.58 3.37
N VAL A 48 -1.85 5.86 2.82
CA VAL A 48 -3.20 6.34 2.55
C VAL A 48 -4.25 5.39 3.12
N THR A 49 -5.50 5.81 3.18
CA THR A 49 -6.60 4.98 3.68
C THR A 49 -7.36 4.30 2.54
N THR A 50 -8.41 3.58 2.88
CA THR A 50 -9.31 2.81 1.99
C THR A 50 -9.96 3.67 0.92
N GLY A 51 -10.28 3.05 -0.22
CA GLY A 51 -11.15 3.58 -1.27
C GLY A 51 -10.70 4.95 -1.79
N PRO A 52 -11.47 6.03 -1.55
CA PRO A 52 -11.12 7.37 -2.03
C PRO A 52 -9.75 7.86 -1.61
N GLY A 53 -9.25 7.43 -0.43
CA GLY A 53 -7.89 7.74 0.00
C GLY A 53 -6.82 7.16 -0.93
N GLY A 54 -7.00 5.91 -1.36
CA GLY A 54 -6.12 5.29 -2.36
C GLY A 54 -6.24 5.96 -3.72
N THR A 55 -7.48 6.12 -4.24
CA THR A 55 -7.70 6.68 -5.58
C THR A 55 -7.24 8.13 -5.71
N ASN A 56 -7.30 8.92 -4.65
CA ASN A 56 -6.77 10.29 -4.64
C ASN A 56 -5.23 10.34 -4.84
N ALA A 57 -4.50 9.30 -4.46
CA ALA A 57 -3.04 9.27 -4.62
C ALA A 57 -2.57 8.96 -6.06
N LEU A 58 -3.45 8.45 -6.92
CA LEU A 58 -3.07 7.91 -8.24
C LEU A 58 -2.30 8.90 -9.10
N THR A 59 -2.66 10.19 -9.09
CA THR A 59 -1.98 11.21 -9.88
C THR A 59 -0.49 11.28 -9.58
N GLY A 60 -0.10 11.28 -8.31
CA GLY A 60 1.31 11.30 -7.93
C GLY A 60 2.02 9.96 -8.23
N VAL A 61 1.30 8.84 -8.11
CA VAL A 61 1.85 7.52 -8.45
C VAL A 61 2.11 7.38 -9.94
N VAL A 62 1.20 7.86 -10.79
CA VAL A 62 1.40 7.91 -12.26
C VAL A 62 2.63 8.76 -12.60
N GLY A 63 2.81 9.92 -11.96
CA GLY A 63 4.00 10.75 -12.14
C GLY A 63 5.29 9.97 -11.84
N GLY A 64 5.33 9.29 -10.71
CA GLY A 64 6.45 8.43 -10.34
C GLY A 64 6.68 7.26 -11.31
N TRP A 65 5.61 6.65 -11.81
CA TRP A 65 5.70 5.58 -12.80
C TRP A 65 6.33 6.03 -14.12
N LEU A 66 5.85 7.12 -14.68
CA LEU A 66 6.32 7.63 -15.97
C LEU A 66 7.81 8.01 -15.93
N ASP A 67 8.28 8.56 -14.83
CA ASP A 67 9.64 9.03 -14.67
C ASP A 67 10.57 8.06 -13.91
N SER A 68 10.08 6.84 -13.65
CA SER A 68 10.88 5.79 -12.99
C SER A 68 11.35 6.16 -11.57
N ILE A 69 10.48 6.82 -10.82
CA ILE A 69 10.75 7.26 -9.45
C ILE A 69 10.37 6.14 -8.47
N PRO A 70 11.29 5.70 -7.59
CA PRO A 70 10.98 4.67 -6.60
C PRO A 70 10.04 5.22 -5.53
N MET A 71 8.84 4.65 -5.44
CA MET A 71 7.85 5.01 -4.43
C MET A 71 7.29 3.74 -3.79
N PHE A 72 7.09 3.78 -2.48
CA PHE A 72 6.51 2.70 -1.71
C PHE A 72 5.16 3.14 -1.14
N ILE A 73 4.08 2.69 -1.75
CA ILE A 73 2.74 3.08 -1.34
C ILE A 73 2.13 1.96 -0.48
N ILE A 74 1.61 2.33 0.68
CA ILE A 74 0.84 1.46 1.57
C ILE A 74 -0.55 2.06 1.70
N SER A 75 -1.57 1.28 1.39
CA SER A 75 -2.96 1.66 1.68
C SER A 75 -3.55 0.76 2.76
N GLY A 76 -4.38 1.36 3.59
CA GLY A 76 -5.26 0.60 4.45
C GLY A 76 -6.53 0.20 3.73
N GLN A 77 -7.11 -0.93 4.10
CA GLN A 77 -8.33 -1.47 3.54
C GLN A 77 -9.36 -1.75 4.64
N VAL A 78 -10.61 -1.95 4.29
CA VAL A 78 -11.61 -2.52 5.19
C VAL A 78 -11.16 -3.88 5.71
N ARG A 79 -11.88 -4.50 6.64
CA ARG A 79 -11.58 -5.86 7.08
C ARG A 79 -11.56 -6.79 5.86
N TYR A 80 -10.62 -7.72 5.80
CA TYR A 80 -10.49 -8.66 4.68
C TYR A 80 -11.79 -9.44 4.42
N ASP A 81 -12.42 -9.94 5.49
CA ASP A 81 -13.67 -10.68 5.45
C ASP A 81 -14.90 -9.84 5.04
N THR A 82 -14.72 -8.53 4.85
CA THR A 82 -15.73 -7.62 4.31
C THR A 82 -15.35 -7.05 2.94
N THR A 83 -14.43 -7.69 2.23
CA THR A 83 -14.07 -7.33 0.85
C THR A 83 -14.86 -8.16 -0.15
N ALA A 84 -15.15 -7.57 -1.32
CA ALA A 84 -15.72 -8.30 -2.44
C ALA A 84 -14.80 -9.43 -2.92
N ARG A 85 -13.49 -9.26 -2.75
CA ARG A 85 -12.48 -10.28 -3.05
C ARG A 85 -12.65 -11.52 -2.16
N TYR A 86 -12.83 -11.33 -0.85
CA TYR A 86 -13.12 -12.42 0.08
C TYR A 86 -14.46 -13.10 -0.23
N ALA A 87 -15.48 -12.33 -0.60
CA ALA A 87 -16.81 -12.86 -0.89
C ALA A 87 -16.87 -13.67 -2.20
N LEU A 88 -15.95 -13.45 -3.14
CA LEU A 88 -15.97 -14.03 -4.49
C LEU A 88 -16.17 -15.56 -4.53
N PRO A 89 -15.52 -16.38 -3.69
CA PRO A 89 -15.75 -17.82 -3.67
C PRO A 89 -17.12 -18.26 -3.16
N PHE A 90 -17.85 -17.36 -2.50
CA PHE A 90 -19.14 -17.65 -1.86
C PHE A 90 -20.33 -17.02 -2.60
N THR A 91 -20.07 -16.28 -3.69
CA THR A 91 -21.09 -15.59 -4.47
C THR A 91 -21.05 -16.05 -5.92
N GLU A 92 -22.19 -16.16 -6.56
CA GLU A 92 -22.27 -16.51 -7.99
C GLU A 92 -21.87 -15.33 -8.90
N THR A 93 -21.87 -14.13 -8.36
CA THR A 93 -21.58 -12.90 -9.10
C THR A 93 -20.53 -12.06 -8.38
N LEU A 94 -19.69 -11.38 -9.16
CA LEU A 94 -18.73 -10.42 -8.61
C LEU A 94 -19.48 -9.24 -7.97
N LEU A 95 -19.29 -9.06 -6.67
CA LEU A 95 -19.80 -7.90 -5.96
C LEU A 95 -18.99 -6.65 -6.34
N ARG A 96 -19.68 -5.52 -6.44
CA ARG A 96 -19.02 -4.22 -6.68
C ARG A 96 -18.20 -3.78 -5.46
N ALA A 97 -18.78 -3.92 -4.28
CA ALA A 97 -18.20 -3.64 -2.97
C ALA A 97 -19.02 -4.36 -1.91
N MET A 98 -18.46 -4.63 -0.74
CA MET A 98 -19.11 -5.24 0.42
C MET A 98 -18.92 -4.38 1.67
N GLY A 99 -17.70 -3.97 1.98
CA GLY A 99 -17.39 -3.06 3.08
C GLY A 99 -17.65 -1.59 2.75
N ASP A 100 -17.75 -0.76 3.79
CA ASP A 100 -17.95 0.68 3.63
C ASP A 100 -16.72 1.34 2.97
N GLN A 101 -16.94 2.01 1.84
CA GLN A 101 -15.90 2.61 1.00
C GLN A 101 -14.85 1.60 0.49
N GLU A 102 -15.15 0.31 0.55
CA GLU A 102 -14.29 -0.71 -0.04
C GLU A 102 -14.09 -0.45 -1.53
N TYR A 103 -12.84 -0.53 -1.93
CA TYR A 103 -12.44 -0.48 -3.32
C TYR A 103 -11.21 -1.35 -3.54
N ASP A 104 -11.21 -2.23 -4.53
CA ASP A 104 -10.04 -3.03 -4.89
C ASP A 104 -9.03 -2.15 -5.63
N ILE A 105 -8.23 -1.42 -4.86
CA ILE A 105 -7.25 -0.47 -5.39
C ILE A 105 -6.16 -1.16 -6.22
N VAL A 106 -5.85 -2.41 -5.91
CA VAL A 106 -4.82 -3.19 -6.61
C VAL A 106 -5.11 -3.22 -8.11
N LYS A 107 -6.36 -3.48 -8.51
CA LYS A 107 -6.76 -3.50 -9.92
C LYS A 107 -6.55 -2.16 -10.65
N SER A 108 -6.63 -1.06 -9.93
CA SER A 108 -6.42 0.27 -10.52
C SER A 108 -4.95 0.65 -10.64
N VAL A 109 -4.09 0.13 -9.77
CA VAL A 109 -2.69 0.52 -9.72
C VAL A 109 -1.75 -0.46 -10.42
N GLU A 110 -2.20 -1.67 -10.77
CA GLU A 110 -1.41 -2.64 -11.54
C GLU A 110 -0.70 -2.02 -12.76
N PRO A 111 -1.38 -1.23 -13.62
CA PRO A 111 -0.74 -0.70 -14.83
C PRO A 111 0.28 0.44 -14.56
N MET A 112 0.34 0.95 -13.34
CA MET A 112 1.22 2.05 -12.94
C MET A 112 2.14 1.71 -11.76
N THR A 113 2.36 0.41 -11.52
CA THR A 113 3.24 -0.06 -10.46
C THR A 113 4.05 -1.27 -10.94
N LYS A 114 5.21 -1.48 -10.34
CA LYS A 114 6.03 -2.68 -10.58
C LYS A 114 5.52 -3.90 -9.81
N TYR A 115 4.79 -3.65 -8.73
CA TYR A 115 4.18 -4.67 -7.89
C TYR A 115 3.00 -4.05 -7.17
N ALA A 116 1.88 -4.72 -7.21
CA ALA A 116 0.68 -4.36 -6.45
C ALA A 116 0.07 -5.61 -5.83
N THR A 117 -0.24 -5.58 -4.56
CA THR A 117 -0.89 -6.70 -3.87
C THR A 117 -1.75 -6.24 -2.71
N MET A 118 -2.83 -6.98 -2.44
CA MET A 118 -3.54 -6.94 -1.16
C MET A 118 -3.01 -8.07 -0.29
N ILE A 119 -2.78 -7.81 0.99
CA ILE A 119 -2.42 -8.84 1.96
C ILE A 119 -3.68 -9.65 2.28
N GLU A 120 -3.69 -10.90 1.85
CA GLU A 120 -4.80 -11.84 2.06
C GLU A 120 -4.53 -12.81 3.22
N ASP A 121 -3.28 -12.98 3.61
CA ASP A 121 -2.80 -13.65 4.81
C ASP A 121 -1.81 -12.73 5.54
N PRO A 122 -2.01 -12.40 6.81
CA PRO A 122 -1.12 -11.51 7.55
C PRO A 122 0.33 -12.02 7.64
N ASN A 123 0.55 -13.34 7.54
CA ASN A 123 1.90 -13.91 7.54
C ASN A 123 2.71 -13.59 6.26
N GLN A 124 2.06 -13.15 5.20
CA GLN A 124 2.74 -12.74 3.96
C GLN A 124 3.31 -11.32 4.03
N ILE A 125 3.10 -10.59 5.12
CA ILE A 125 3.47 -9.18 5.20
C ILE A 125 4.97 -8.95 4.99
N ARG A 126 5.84 -9.78 5.59
CA ARG A 126 7.29 -9.66 5.43
C ARG A 126 7.71 -9.83 3.97
N TYR A 127 7.28 -10.92 3.36
CA TYR A 127 7.55 -11.21 1.95
C TYR A 127 7.09 -10.07 1.02
N ALA A 128 5.87 -9.57 1.23
CA ALA A 128 5.33 -8.50 0.41
C ALA A 128 6.10 -7.17 0.55
N LEU A 129 6.50 -6.81 1.77
CA LEU A 129 7.29 -5.60 2.04
C LEU A 129 8.69 -5.70 1.43
N GLU A 130 9.39 -6.82 1.63
CA GLU A 130 10.75 -7.05 1.10
C GLU A 130 10.74 -7.09 -0.43
N LYS A 131 9.78 -7.82 -1.02
CA LYS A 131 9.57 -7.87 -2.49
C LYS A 131 9.26 -6.50 -3.07
N GLY A 132 8.34 -5.78 -2.44
CA GLY A 132 7.99 -4.43 -2.85
C GLY A 132 9.19 -3.49 -2.82
N TRP A 133 9.97 -3.52 -1.73
CA TRP A 133 11.19 -2.71 -1.60
C TRP A 133 12.21 -3.03 -2.70
N ASN A 134 12.49 -4.30 -2.90
CA ASN A 134 13.42 -4.74 -3.94
C ASN A 134 12.96 -4.28 -5.32
N LEU A 135 11.71 -4.58 -5.69
CA LEU A 135 11.19 -4.22 -7.00
C LEU A 135 11.12 -2.72 -7.24
N ALA A 136 10.81 -1.92 -6.22
CA ALA A 136 10.78 -0.46 -6.34
C ALA A 136 12.16 0.13 -6.67
N THR A 137 13.24 -0.50 -6.18
CA THR A 137 14.59 0.07 -6.19
C THR A 137 15.55 -0.59 -7.17
N THR A 138 15.21 -1.75 -7.73
CA THR A 138 16.09 -2.51 -8.63
C THR A 138 15.65 -2.43 -10.09
N GLY A 139 16.61 -2.64 -11.01
CA GLY A 139 16.38 -2.50 -12.44
C GLY A 139 15.95 -1.06 -12.78
N ARG A 140 14.89 -0.90 -13.59
CA ARG A 140 14.24 0.40 -13.76
C ARG A 140 13.38 0.67 -12.53
N PRO A 141 13.69 1.66 -11.67
CA PRO A 141 12.91 1.96 -10.48
C PRO A 141 11.46 2.33 -10.81
N GLY A 142 10.58 2.24 -9.81
CA GLY A 142 9.19 2.64 -10.00
C GLY A 142 8.34 2.41 -8.74
N PRO A 143 7.09 2.86 -8.75
CA PRO A 143 6.17 2.67 -7.65
C PRO A 143 5.83 1.20 -7.40
N VAL A 144 5.57 0.88 -6.13
CA VAL A 144 4.93 -0.37 -5.69
C VAL A 144 3.79 -0.04 -4.74
N TRP A 145 2.81 -0.94 -4.63
CA TRP A 145 1.62 -0.74 -3.81
C TRP A 145 1.26 -1.98 -3.00
N ILE A 146 1.11 -1.80 -1.68
CA ILE A 146 0.66 -2.87 -0.78
C ILE A 146 -0.59 -2.40 -0.05
N ASP A 147 -1.70 -3.10 -0.22
CA ASP A 147 -3.00 -2.83 0.40
C ASP A 147 -3.20 -3.76 1.59
N ILE A 148 -3.42 -3.20 2.78
CA ILE A 148 -3.40 -3.97 4.03
C ILE A 148 -4.74 -3.83 4.75
N PRO A 149 -5.54 -4.92 4.85
CA PRO A 149 -6.79 -4.95 5.59
C PRO A 149 -6.64 -4.58 7.07
N VAL A 150 -7.57 -3.77 7.58
CA VAL A 150 -7.48 -3.19 8.93
C VAL A 150 -7.43 -4.24 10.05
N ASN A 151 -8.10 -5.38 9.88
CA ASN A 151 -8.04 -6.49 10.83
C ASN A 151 -6.66 -7.17 10.86
N TYR A 152 -5.90 -7.14 9.76
CA TYR A 152 -4.53 -7.64 9.72
C TYR A 152 -3.54 -6.61 10.29
N GLN A 153 -3.78 -5.33 10.08
CA GLN A 153 -2.97 -4.26 10.69
C GLN A 153 -2.96 -4.33 12.22
N GLY A 154 -4.09 -4.65 12.84
CA GLY A 154 -4.26 -4.76 14.30
C GLY A 154 -4.14 -6.18 14.84
N GLY A 155 -3.93 -7.17 13.98
CA GLY A 155 -3.81 -8.57 14.36
C GLY A 155 -2.43 -8.89 14.95
N TYR A 156 -2.38 -9.85 15.89
CA TYR A 156 -1.11 -10.41 16.34
C TYR A 156 -0.60 -11.40 15.30
N ILE A 157 0.68 -11.30 15.00
CA ILE A 157 1.42 -12.29 14.19
C ILE A 157 2.73 -12.65 14.89
N GLU A 158 3.16 -13.91 14.73
CA GLU A 158 4.49 -14.31 15.13
C GLU A 158 5.48 -13.85 14.07
N THR A 159 6.44 -13.01 14.45
CA THR A 159 7.38 -12.43 13.48
C THR A 159 8.59 -13.31 13.19
N GLU A 160 8.87 -14.28 14.08
CA GLU A 160 9.93 -15.25 13.86
C GLU A 160 9.46 -16.30 12.85
N GLY A 161 10.27 -16.52 11.80
CA GLY A 161 9.97 -17.53 10.77
C GLY A 161 8.99 -17.09 9.68
N LEU A 162 8.61 -15.81 9.60
CA LEU A 162 7.91 -15.30 8.43
C LEU A 162 8.75 -15.48 7.16
N GLU A 163 8.09 -15.83 6.07
CA GLU A 163 8.72 -16.01 4.76
C GLU A 163 9.46 -14.73 4.33
N GLU A 164 10.71 -14.91 3.93
CA GLU A 164 11.55 -13.86 3.37
C GLU A 164 11.41 -13.83 1.85
N TYR A 165 11.62 -12.65 1.24
CA TYR A 165 11.75 -12.55 -0.20
C TYR A 165 13.19 -12.77 -0.62
N ASP A 166 13.44 -13.82 -1.41
CA ASP A 166 14.73 -14.06 -2.04
C ASP A 166 14.79 -13.31 -3.39
N SER A 167 15.77 -12.42 -3.51
CA SER A 167 16.00 -11.62 -4.73
C SER A 167 17.05 -12.22 -5.66
N ALA A 168 17.54 -13.44 -5.37
CA ALA A 168 18.59 -14.10 -6.17
C ALA A 168 18.13 -14.50 -7.58
#